data_b329bae25467e2265c9f246fcbe70b72
#
_entry.id   b329bae25467e2265c9f246fcbe70b72
#
_cell.length_a   1.000
_cell.length_b   1.000
_cell.length_c   1.000
_cell.angle_alpha   90.00
_cell.angle_beta   90.00
_cell.angle_gamma   90.00
#
_symmetry.space_group_name_H-M   'P 1'
#
loop_
_entity.id
_entity.type
_entity.pdbx_description
1 polymer ?
#
loop_
_entity_poly.entity_id
_entity_poly.type
_entity_poly.pdbx_seq_one_letter_code
_entity_poly.pdbx_strand_id
1 'polypeptide(L)'
;DVVLVPYTTLLSLSSGSSVSQYYVVLQDADHLDEAQEFLQSRLKKLVSKDDYVFVMSLSAAMSQMSSMINIMVGVLTAIAGISLLVGGIGIMNIMLVSVTERTREIGIRKAMGAKERTILAQFVTEAATTSALGGTLGIILGYIVSAIANQVLPMFTDGMDVTVSPSFNSIAAAFGISVFIGVLFGYLPAKRAARLNPIDALRYD
;
A
#
# COMPACT_ATOMS: atom_id res chain seq x y z
N ASP A 1 29.54 -10.35 -19.11
CA ASP A 1 30.11 -11.62 -19.56
C ASP A 1 30.78 -12.30 -18.38
N VAL A 2 30.41 -13.56 -18.10
CA VAL A 2 30.98 -14.39 -17.03
C VAL A 2 31.82 -15.48 -17.68
N VAL A 3 33.07 -15.61 -17.25
CA VAL A 3 33.99 -16.66 -17.74
C VAL A 3 34.17 -17.70 -16.62
N LEU A 4 33.79 -18.93 -16.89
CA LEU A 4 33.97 -20.04 -15.97
C LEU A 4 35.32 -20.72 -16.26
N VAL A 5 36.18 -20.77 -15.26
CA VAL A 5 37.46 -21.43 -15.34
C VAL A 5 37.62 -22.42 -14.17
N PRO A 6 38.40 -23.52 -14.31
CA PRO A 6 38.74 -24.39 -13.20
C PRO A 6 39.44 -23.60 -12.09
N TYR A 7 39.15 -23.93 -10.83
CA TYR A 7 39.72 -23.19 -9.68
C TYR A 7 41.25 -23.22 -9.64
N THR A 8 41.86 -24.30 -10.11
CA THR A 8 43.32 -24.44 -10.25
C THR A 8 43.93 -23.44 -11.24
N THR A 9 43.22 -23.16 -12.33
CA THR A 9 43.63 -22.14 -13.32
C THR A 9 43.44 -20.73 -12.72
N LEU A 10 42.35 -20.50 -11.96
CA LEU A 10 42.11 -19.23 -11.28
C LEU A 10 43.23 -18.94 -10.25
N LEU A 11 43.63 -19.92 -9.46
CA LEU A 11 44.71 -19.79 -8.48
C LEU A 11 46.06 -19.51 -9.13
N SER A 12 46.31 -20.03 -10.33
CA SER A 12 47.55 -19.76 -11.08
C SER A 12 47.58 -18.38 -11.73
N LEU A 13 46.42 -17.80 -12.03
CA LEU A 13 46.26 -16.47 -12.63
C LEU A 13 46.15 -15.37 -11.57
N SER A 14 45.54 -15.66 -10.44
CA SER A 14 45.47 -14.75 -9.32
C SER A 14 46.64 -15.00 -8.36
N SER A 15 47.29 -13.96 -7.89
CA SER A 15 48.35 -14.06 -6.87
C SER A 15 47.83 -14.54 -5.50
N GLY A 16 46.60 -15.01 -5.42
CA GLY A 16 45.93 -15.50 -4.21
C GLY A 16 46.06 -17.01 -4.06
N SER A 17 46.36 -17.47 -2.87
CA SER A 17 46.49 -18.91 -2.53
C SER A 17 45.18 -19.50 -1.97
N SER A 18 44.09 -18.73 -1.92
CA SER A 18 42.85 -19.14 -1.26
C SER A 18 41.61 -18.77 -2.05
N VAL A 19 40.57 -19.60 -1.96
CA VAL A 19 39.22 -19.32 -2.47
C VAL A 19 38.43 -18.65 -1.37
N SER A 20 37.95 -17.46 -1.65
CA SER A 20 37.23 -16.63 -0.66
C SER A 20 35.72 -16.93 -0.59
N GLN A 21 35.17 -17.59 -1.61
CA GLN A 21 33.72 -17.79 -1.69
C GLN A 21 33.38 -19.12 -2.35
N TYR A 22 32.48 -19.86 -1.74
CA TYR A 22 31.96 -21.14 -2.24
C TYR A 22 30.46 -21.06 -2.38
N TYR A 23 29.92 -21.54 -3.49
CA TYR A 23 28.49 -21.69 -3.70
C TYR A 23 28.10 -23.15 -3.55
N VAL A 24 27.20 -23.45 -2.65
CA VAL A 24 26.64 -24.79 -2.43
C VAL A 24 25.20 -24.78 -2.89
N VAL A 25 24.88 -25.71 -3.80
CA VAL A 25 23.50 -25.86 -4.30
C VAL A 25 22.89 -27.09 -3.62
N LEU A 26 21.77 -26.92 -2.97
CA LEU A 26 20.99 -28.00 -2.39
C LEU A 26 19.95 -28.50 -3.40
N GLN A 27 19.69 -29.81 -3.38
CA GLN A 27 18.67 -30.41 -4.24
C GLN A 27 17.25 -30.15 -3.72
N ASP A 28 17.10 -29.92 -2.41
CA ASP A 28 15.84 -29.70 -1.75
C ASP A 28 15.90 -28.43 -0.88
N ALA A 29 14.91 -27.55 -1.08
CA ALA A 29 14.80 -26.30 -0.35
C ALA A 29 14.29 -26.50 1.09
N ASP A 30 13.60 -27.59 1.37
CA ASP A 30 12.98 -27.83 2.67
C ASP A 30 14.02 -28.11 3.79
N HIS A 31 15.24 -28.47 3.41
CA HIS A 31 16.36 -28.77 4.34
C HIS A 31 17.43 -27.66 4.39
N LEU A 32 17.09 -26.44 3.97
CA LEU A 32 18.05 -25.33 3.91
C LEU A 32 18.63 -24.97 5.28
N ASP A 33 17.80 -24.92 6.31
CA ASP A 33 18.23 -24.52 7.66
C ASP A 33 19.15 -25.59 8.28
N GLU A 34 18.82 -26.86 8.13
CA GLU A 34 19.65 -27.99 8.60
C GLU A 34 21.00 -28.02 7.86
N ALA A 35 20.99 -27.81 6.55
CA ALA A 35 22.20 -27.77 5.74
C ALA A 35 23.10 -26.59 6.11
N GLN A 36 22.50 -25.41 6.38
CA GLN A 36 23.24 -24.23 6.81
C GLN A 36 23.92 -24.47 8.16
N GLU A 37 23.20 -25.00 9.13
CA GLU A 37 23.73 -25.33 10.47
C GLU A 37 24.83 -26.40 10.37
N PHE A 38 24.62 -27.45 9.58
CA PHE A 38 25.59 -28.47 9.34
C PHE A 38 26.87 -27.90 8.70
N LEU A 39 26.76 -27.12 7.62
CA LEU A 39 27.90 -26.49 6.95
C LEU A 39 28.65 -25.56 7.89
N GLN A 40 27.94 -24.70 8.63
CA GLN A 40 28.54 -23.77 9.56
C GLN A 40 29.28 -24.48 10.69
N SER A 41 28.71 -25.57 11.24
CA SER A 41 29.32 -26.36 12.29
C SER A 41 30.58 -27.09 11.81
N ARG A 42 30.57 -27.57 10.56
CA ARG A 42 31.74 -28.26 9.94
C ARG A 42 32.82 -27.29 9.55
N LEU A 43 32.49 -26.21 8.89
CA LEU A 43 33.45 -25.18 8.47
C LEU A 43 34.14 -24.54 9.69
N LYS A 44 33.43 -24.29 10.77
CA LYS A 44 34.00 -23.76 12.00
C LYS A 44 35.04 -24.66 12.66
N LYS A 45 35.04 -25.99 12.34
CA LYS A 45 36.02 -26.95 12.81
C LYS A 45 37.24 -27.03 11.91
N LEU A 46 37.09 -26.64 10.63
CA LEU A 46 38.16 -26.73 9.60
C LEU A 46 38.97 -25.45 9.47
N VAL A 47 38.37 -24.32 9.87
CA VAL A 47 38.98 -23.01 9.76
C VAL A 47 39.71 -22.63 11.04
N SER A 48 40.82 -21.94 10.92
CA SER A 48 41.65 -21.49 12.05
C SER A 48 40.86 -20.51 12.93
N LYS A 49 41.25 -20.38 14.22
CA LYS A 49 40.57 -19.54 15.19
C LYS A 49 40.51 -18.05 14.83
N ASP A 50 41.41 -17.62 13.94
CA ASP A 50 41.53 -16.23 13.51
C ASP A 50 40.77 -15.91 12.20
N ASP A 51 40.19 -16.93 11.53
CA ASP A 51 39.45 -16.77 10.30
C ASP A 51 37.94 -16.88 10.53
N TYR A 52 37.21 -15.97 9.91
CA TYR A 52 35.73 -15.96 9.99
C TYR A 52 35.13 -16.67 8.78
N VAL A 53 34.31 -17.67 9.04
CA VAL A 53 33.45 -18.32 8.01
C VAL A 53 32.01 -17.94 8.25
N PHE A 54 31.42 -17.40 7.23
CA PHE A 54 30.02 -17.02 7.23
C PHE A 54 29.28 -17.85 6.17
N VAL A 55 28.26 -18.61 6.62
CA VAL A 55 27.37 -19.35 5.73
C VAL A 55 26.07 -18.59 5.62
N MET A 56 25.75 -18.10 4.42
CA MET A 56 24.53 -17.36 4.16
C MET A 56 23.66 -18.09 3.16
N SER A 57 22.42 -18.32 3.51
CA SER A 57 21.40 -18.79 2.56
C SER A 57 20.82 -17.62 1.78
N LEU A 58 20.89 -17.69 0.44
CA LEU A 58 20.29 -16.66 -0.43
C LEU A 58 18.77 -16.60 -0.26
N SER A 59 18.12 -17.76 -0.07
CA SER A 59 16.67 -17.82 0.15
C SER A 59 16.27 -17.19 1.50
N ALA A 60 17.05 -17.41 2.56
CA ALA A 60 16.84 -16.78 3.86
C ALA A 60 17.00 -15.25 3.76
N ALA A 61 18.04 -14.77 3.05
CA ALA A 61 18.24 -13.35 2.80
C ALA A 61 17.08 -12.74 2.01
N MET A 62 16.58 -13.42 0.98
CA MET A 62 15.44 -12.98 0.20
C MET A 62 14.14 -12.98 1.02
N SER A 63 13.91 -13.98 1.88
CA SER A 63 12.75 -14.04 2.75
C SER A 63 12.76 -12.91 3.79
N GLN A 64 13.92 -12.60 4.34
CA GLN A 64 14.09 -11.48 5.26
C GLN A 64 13.85 -10.14 4.58
N MET A 65 14.35 -9.96 3.34
CA MET A 65 14.09 -8.77 2.53
C MET A 65 12.59 -8.63 2.23
N SER A 66 11.93 -9.71 1.82
CA SER A 66 10.48 -9.73 1.59
C SER A 66 9.69 -9.38 2.85
N SER A 67 10.10 -9.89 4.01
CA SER A 67 9.47 -9.55 5.29
C SER A 67 9.63 -8.06 5.62
N MET A 68 10.80 -7.49 5.37
CA MET A 68 11.06 -6.07 5.55
C MET A 68 10.19 -5.20 4.63
N ILE A 69 10.07 -5.59 3.36
CA ILE A 69 9.19 -4.92 2.39
C ILE A 69 7.72 -5.02 2.85
N ASN A 70 7.27 -6.17 3.32
CA ASN A 70 5.91 -6.36 3.81
C ASN A 70 5.60 -5.48 5.03
N ILE A 71 6.55 -5.32 5.95
CA ILE A 71 6.43 -4.40 7.09
C ILE A 71 6.30 -2.96 6.58
N MET A 72 7.16 -2.53 5.65
CA MET A 72 7.09 -1.18 5.06
C MET A 72 5.73 -0.93 4.39
N VAL A 73 5.27 -1.86 3.57
CA VAL A 73 3.95 -1.78 2.91
C VAL A 73 2.84 -1.72 3.94
N GLY A 74 2.93 -2.51 5.03
CA GLY A 74 1.98 -2.48 6.14
C GLY A 74 1.90 -1.10 6.80
N VAL A 75 3.04 -0.50 7.12
CA VAL A 75 3.11 0.84 7.72
C VAL A 75 2.54 1.91 6.78
N LEU A 76 2.93 1.89 5.50
CA LEU A 76 2.40 2.83 4.51
C LEU A 76 0.89 2.68 4.33
N THR A 77 0.38 1.45 4.32
CA THR A 77 -1.05 1.15 4.24
C THR A 77 -1.80 1.67 5.48
N ALA A 78 -1.22 1.53 6.67
CA ALA A 78 -1.80 2.06 7.90
C ALA A 78 -1.88 3.60 7.86
N ILE A 79 -0.82 4.28 7.42
CA ILE A 79 -0.80 5.74 7.24
C ILE A 79 -1.87 6.18 6.24
N ALA A 80 -1.95 5.50 5.08
CA ALA A 80 -2.97 5.77 4.08
C ALA A 80 -4.39 5.55 4.62
N GLY A 81 -4.61 4.50 5.42
CA GLY A 81 -5.88 4.21 6.09
C GLY A 81 -6.29 5.33 7.05
N ILE A 82 -5.37 5.80 7.88
CA ILE A 82 -5.63 6.94 8.79
C ILE A 82 -5.97 8.20 7.98
N SER A 83 -5.20 8.49 6.93
CA SER A 83 -5.45 9.65 6.06
C SER A 83 -6.85 9.60 5.42
N LEU A 84 -7.26 8.40 5.00
CA LEU A 84 -8.57 8.17 4.41
C LEU A 84 -9.71 8.33 5.43
N LEU A 85 -9.51 7.90 6.68
CA LEU A 85 -10.46 8.14 7.78
C LEU A 85 -10.62 9.63 8.08
N VAL A 86 -9.51 10.38 8.13
CA VAL A 86 -9.54 11.83 8.34
C VAL A 86 -10.28 12.52 7.19
N GLY A 87 -10.03 12.11 5.94
CA GLY A 87 -10.78 12.58 4.77
C GLY A 87 -12.27 12.27 4.86
N GLY A 88 -12.62 11.07 5.32
CA GLY A 88 -14.02 10.69 5.58
C GLY A 88 -14.72 11.57 6.63
N ILE A 89 -14.03 11.88 7.73
CA ILE A 89 -14.52 12.83 8.74
C ILE A 89 -14.73 14.23 8.13
N GLY A 90 -13.82 14.64 7.23
CA GLY A 90 -13.97 15.88 6.46
C GLY A 90 -15.26 15.90 5.63
N ILE A 91 -15.56 14.81 4.91
CA ILE A 91 -16.81 14.67 4.16
C ILE A 91 -18.01 14.74 5.11
N MET A 92 -17.97 14.04 6.23
CA MET A 92 -19.04 14.06 7.23
C MET A 92 -19.32 15.49 7.73
N ASN A 93 -18.26 16.25 8.03
CA ASN A 93 -18.39 17.63 8.53
C ASN A 93 -19.01 18.56 7.46
N ILE A 94 -18.54 18.47 6.21
CA ILE A 94 -19.11 19.24 5.09
C ILE A 94 -20.59 18.89 4.90
N MET A 95 -20.93 17.62 4.95
CA MET A 95 -22.30 17.14 4.81
C MET A 95 -23.20 17.61 5.96
N LEU A 96 -22.69 17.65 7.21
CA LEU A 96 -23.42 18.18 8.35
C LEU A 96 -23.75 19.66 8.15
N VAL A 97 -22.79 20.46 7.70
CA VAL A 97 -23.00 21.89 7.38
C VAL A 97 -24.03 22.03 6.25
N SER A 98 -23.87 21.28 5.17
CA SER A 98 -24.81 21.30 4.04
C SER A 98 -26.23 20.94 4.45
N VAL A 99 -26.40 19.94 5.33
CA VAL A 99 -27.73 19.57 5.88
C VAL A 99 -28.32 20.70 6.70
N THR A 100 -27.52 21.36 7.56
CA THR A 100 -28.02 22.49 8.39
C THR A 100 -28.44 23.69 7.54
N GLU A 101 -27.60 24.04 6.54
CA GLU A 101 -27.95 25.15 5.61
C GLU A 101 -29.21 24.87 4.76
N ARG A 102 -29.45 23.59 4.41
CA ARG A 102 -30.63 23.18 3.62
C ARG A 102 -31.79 22.65 4.44
N THR A 103 -31.78 22.85 5.79
CA THR A 103 -32.78 22.29 6.68
C THR A 103 -34.20 22.71 6.29
N ARG A 104 -34.43 24.00 5.96
CA ARG A 104 -35.73 24.54 5.54
C ARG A 104 -36.22 23.93 4.22
N GLU A 105 -35.31 23.76 3.25
CA GLU A 105 -35.60 23.11 1.95
C GLU A 105 -36.04 21.66 2.15
N ILE A 106 -35.33 20.91 3.00
CA ILE A 106 -35.68 19.53 3.38
C ILE A 106 -37.05 19.48 4.03
N GLY A 107 -37.33 20.43 4.92
CA GLY A 107 -38.61 20.57 5.58
C GLY A 107 -39.76 20.77 4.58
N ILE A 108 -39.61 21.66 3.59
CA ILE A 108 -40.61 21.91 2.54
C ILE A 108 -40.83 20.63 1.71
N ARG A 109 -39.78 19.95 1.29
CA ARG A 109 -39.90 18.69 0.53
C ARG A 109 -40.66 17.61 1.30
N LYS A 110 -40.39 17.49 2.60
CA LYS A 110 -41.08 16.54 3.48
C LYS A 110 -42.56 16.94 3.70
N ALA A 111 -42.85 18.22 3.85
CA ALA A 111 -44.22 18.71 3.95
C ALA A 111 -45.04 18.44 2.67
N MET A 112 -44.38 18.43 1.50
CA MET A 112 -44.98 18.01 0.22
C MET A 112 -45.08 16.50 0.02
N GLY A 113 -44.68 15.68 1.02
CA GLY A 113 -44.80 14.23 0.99
C GLY A 113 -43.55 13.47 0.52
N ALA A 114 -42.38 14.10 0.46
CA ALA A 114 -41.13 13.38 0.12
C ALA A 114 -40.83 12.33 1.18
N LYS A 115 -40.55 11.10 0.71
CA LYS A 115 -40.16 9.97 1.58
C LYS A 115 -38.75 10.15 2.13
N GLU A 116 -38.51 9.69 3.34
CA GLU A 116 -37.16 9.69 3.97
C GLU A 116 -36.11 9.05 3.07
N ARG A 117 -36.45 7.96 2.38
CA ARG A 117 -35.57 7.25 1.49
C ARG A 117 -35.09 8.12 0.31
N THR A 118 -35.94 9.01 -0.18
CA THR A 118 -35.61 9.91 -1.30
C THR A 118 -34.57 10.95 -0.85
N ILE A 119 -34.79 11.55 0.33
CA ILE A 119 -33.85 12.52 0.91
C ILE A 119 -32.52 11.83 1.25
N LEU A 120 -32.57 10.65 1.88
CA LEU A 120 -31.38 9.84 2.17
C LEU A 120 -30.58 9.56 0.91
N ALA A 121 -31.23 9.06 -0.15
CA ALA A 121 -30.58 8.73 -1.42
C ALA A 121 -29.91 9.96 -2.04
N GLN A 122 -30.53 11.12 -2.00
CA GLN A 122 -29.98 12.36 -2.53
C GLN A 122 -28.62 12.69 -1.86
N PHE A 123 -28.57 12.73 -0.54
CA PHE A 123 -27.35 13.07 0.20
C PHE A 123 -26.28 12.00 0.11
N VAL A 124 -26.66 10.71 0.08
CA VAL A 124 -25.72 9.60 -0.13
C VAL A 124 -25.10 9.67 -1.53
N THR A 125 -25.89 10.00 -2.55
CA THR A 125 -25.38 10.19 -3.91
C THR A 125 -24.43 11.39 -3.98
N GLU A 126 -24.75 12.49 -3.29
CA GLU A 126 -23.87 13.67 -3.20
C GLU A 126 -22.51 13.31 -2.56
N ALA A 127 -22.50 12.55 -1.47
CA ALA A 127 -21.28 12.05 -0.84
C ALA A 127 -20.50 11.09 -1.76
N ALA A 128 -21.20 10.20 -2.45
CA ALA A 128 -20.60 9.24 -3.38
C ALA A 128 -19.95 9.96 -4.57
N THR A 129 -20.60 10.96 -5.15
CA THR A 129 -20.05 11.74 -6.28
C THR A 129 -18.84 12.55 -5.86
N THR A 130 -18.89 13.20 -4.70
CA THR A 130 -17.73 13.94 -4.15
C THR A 130 -16.55 13.03 -3.92
N SER A 131 -16.77 11.83 -3.36
CA SER A 131 -15.72 10.84 -3.13
C SER A 131 -15.18 10.25 -4.43
N ALA A 132 -16.04 10.02 -5.42
CA ALA A 132 -15.63 9.54 -6.73
C ALA A 132 -14.75 10.57 -7.48
N LEU A 133 -15.11 11.87 -7.40
CA LEU A 133 -14.28 12.95 -7.94
C LEU A 133 -12.92 13.01 -7.24
N GLY A 134 -12.90 12.96 -5.90
CA GLY A 134 -11.67 12.91 -5.12
C GLY A 134 -10.82 11.68 -5.45
N GLY A 135 -11.43 10.51 -5.56
CA GLY A 135 -10.77 9.27 -5.96
C GLY A 135 -10.16 9.35 -7.36
N THR A 136 -10.88 9.94 -8.31
CA THR A 136 -10.38 10.14 -9.68
C THR A 136 -9.17 11.08 -9.70
N LEU A 137 -9.24 12.20 -8.98
CA LEU A 137 -8.11 13.12 -8.82
C LEU A 137 -6.91 12.42 -8.16
N GLY A 138 -7.15 11.58 -7.15
CA GLY A 138 -6.12 10.78 -6.50
C GLY A 138 -5.44 9.81 -7.47
N ILE A 139 -6.18 9.16 -8.36
CA ILE A 139 -5.64 8.28 -9.40
C ILE A 139 -4.75 9.08 -10.36
N ILE A 140 -5.22 10.24 -10.83
CA ILE A 140 -4.44 11.11 -11.73
C ILE A 140 -3.13 11.52 -11.08
N LEU A 141 -3.18 11.97 -9.82
CA LEU A 141 -1.98 12.33 -9.06
C LEU A 141 -1.05 11.12 -8.88
N GLY A 142 -1.58 9.94 -8.59
CA GLY A 142 -0.81 8.70 -8.48
C GLY A 142 -0.05 8.36 -9.78
N TYR A 143 -0.68 8.53 -10.94
CA TYR A 143 -0.02 8.35 -12.24
C TYR A 143 1.08 9.38 -12.48
N ILE A 144 0.83 10.65 -12.12
CA ILE A 144 1.83 11.72 -12.26
C ILE A 144 3.07 11.41 -11.39
N VAL A 145 2.84 11.03 -10.13
CA VAL A 145 3.93 10.65 -9.20
C VAL A 145 4.69 9.43 -9.73
N SER A 146 3.99 8.42 -10.23
CA SER A 146 4.60 7.23 -10.83
C SER A 146 5.45 7.58 -12.06
N ALA A 147 4.97 8.48 -12.92
CA ALA A 147 5.72 8.93 -14.08
C ALA A 147 7.01 9.70 -13.69
N ILE A 148 6.91 10.58 -12.70
CA ILE A 148 8.08 11.29 -12.16
C ILE A 148 9.07 10.30 -11.54
N ALA A 149 8.58 9.32 -10.76
CA ALA A 149 9.42 8.29 -10.17
C ALA A 149 10.20 7.51 -11.24
N ASN A 150 9.55 7.13 -12.34
CA ASN A 150 10.19 6.41 -13.45
C ASN A 150 11.28 7.24 -14.16
N GLN A 151 11.23 8.56 -14.11
CA GLN A 151 12.28 9.42 -14.64
C GLN A 151 13.45 9.60 -13.67
N VAL A 152 13.16 9.61 -12.37
CA VAL A 152 14.15 9.92 -11.33
C VAL A 152 14.88 8.66 -10.84
N LEU A 153 14.19 7.52 -10.72
CA LEU A 153 14.76 6.26 -10.23
C LEU A 153 16.01 5.80 -11.00
N PRO A 154 16.05 5.83 -12.34
CA PRO A 154 17.25 5.41 -13.08
C PRO A 154 18.51 6.24 -12.76
N MET A 155 18.35 7.48 -12.28
CA MET A 155 19.49 8.31 -11.88
C MET A 155 20.17 7.83 -10.59
N PHE A 156 19.47 7.01 -9.80
CA PHE A 156 19.96 6.47 -8.52
C PHE A 156 20.26 4.97 -8.54
N THR A 157 19.84 4.25 -9.59
CA THR A 157 19.90 2.78 -9.64
C THR A 157 20.91 2.22 -10.62
N ASP A 158 21.96 2.96 -11.01
CA ASP A 158 23.10 2.52 -11.83
C ASP A 158 22.75 1.43 -12.88
N GLY A 159 21.71 1.67 -13.70
CA GLY A 159 21.35 0.77 -14.81
C GLY A 159 20.40 -0.37 -14.48
N MET A 160 19.77 -0.39 -13.30
CA MET A 160 18.62 -1.28 -13.07
C MET A 160 17.36 -0.65 -13.65
N ASP A 161 16.74 -1.32 -14.62
CA ASP A 161 15.44 -0.93 -15.17
C ASP A 161 14.30 -1.18 -14.15
N VAL A 162 14.19 -0.29 -13.18
CA VAL A 162 13.07 -0.32 -12.20
C VAL A 162 11.93 0.52 -12.75
N THR A 163 10.83 -0.11 -13.12
CA THR A 163 9.62 0.58 -13.58
C THR A 163 8.53 0.50 -12.52
N VAL A 164 8.02 1.65 -12.11
CA VAL A 164 6.88 1.77 -11.20
C VAL A 164 5.62 1.97 -12.05
N SER A 165 4.74 0.98 -12.10
CA SER A 165 3.45 1.10 -12.78
C SER A 165 2.31 0.65 -11.87
N PRO A 166 1.29 1.50 -11.64
CA PRO A 166 0.13 1.11 -10.85
C PRO A 166 -0.64 -0.01 -11.55
N SER A 167 -0.91 -1.10 -10.84
CA SER A 167 -1.74 -2.20 -11.35
C SER A 167 -3.20 -1.77 -11.42
N PHE A 168 -3.93 -2.23 -12.44
CA PHE A 168 -5.37 -1.99 -12.56
C PHE A 168 -6.14 -2.43 -11.30
N ASN A 169 -5.81 -3.58 -10.73
CA ASN A 169 -6.45 -4.09 -9.53
C ASN A 169 -6.22 -3.17 -8.32
N SER A 170 -5.02 -2.62 -8.18
CA SER A 170 -4.69 -1.66 -7.10
C SER A 170 -5.47 -0.37 -7.26
N ILE A 171 -5.59 0.14 -8.50
CA ILE A 171 -6.36 1.34 -8.82
C ILE A 171 -7.85 1.12 -8.51
N ALA A 172 -8.42 0.01 -8.98
CA ALA A 172 -9.82 -0.32 -8.74
C ALA A 172 -10.13 -0.50 -7.25
N ALA A 173 -9.24 -1.15 -6.50
CA ALA A 173 -9.36 -1.31 -5.06
C ALA A 173 -9.29 0.05 -4.34
N ALA A 174 -8.31 0.89 -4.66
CA ALA A 174 -8.14 2.21 -4.04
C ALA A 174 -9.36 3.11 -4.31
N PHE A 175 -9.85 3.14 -5.56
CA PHE A 175 -11.05 3.88 -5.93
C PHE A 175 -12.29 3.37 -5.19
N GLY A 176 -12.49 2.04 -5.17
CA GLY A 176 -13.62 1.43 -4.47
C GLY A 176 -13.62 1.72 -2.98
N ILE A 177 -12.47 1.64 -2.31
CA ILE A 177 -12.32 1.98 -0.89
C ILE A 177 -12.59 3.46 -0.65
N SER A 178 -12.10 4.36 -1.51
CA SER A 178 -12.34 5.80 -1.40
C SER A 178 -13.82 6.14 -1.47
N VAL A 179 -14.54 5.60 -2.46
CA VAL A 179 -16.00 5.80 -2.61
C VAL A 179 -16.75 5.17 -1.44
N PHE A 180 -16.38 3.96 -1.03
CA PHE A 180 -17.00 3.28 0.11
C PHE A 180 -16.90 4.10 1.40
N ILE A 181 -15.73 4.64 1.70
CA ILE A 181 -15.53 5.49 2.89
C ILE A 181 -16.33 6.77 2.79
N GLY A 182 -16.35 7.42 1.63
CA GLY A 182 -17.17 8.61 1.44
C GLY A 182 -18.66 8.37 1.66
N VAL A 183 -19.18 7.26 1.13
CA VAL A 183 -20.57 6.84 1.36
C VAL A 183 -20.80 6.52 2.83
N LEU A 184 -19.87 5.81 3.48
CA LEU A 184 -20.00 5.44 4.90
C LEU A 184 -20.11 6.67 5.81
N PHE A 185 -19.19 7.64 5.63
CA PHE A 185 -19.18 8.88 6.42
C PHE A 185 -20.30 9.86 6.02
N GLY A 186 -20.73 9.84 4.76
CA GLY A 186 -21.86 10.64 4.27
C GLY A 186 -23.23 10.10 4.72
N TYR A 187 -23.31 8.79 5.02
CA TYR A 187 -24.57 8.15 5.42
C TYR A 187 -25.15 8.69 6.74
N LEU A 188 -24.29 8.93 7.75
CA LEU A 188 -24.74 9.43 9.06
C LEU A 188 -25.43 10.78 8.97
N PRO A 189 -24.85 11.85 8.36
CA PRO A 189 -25.53 13.13 8.18
C PRO A 189 -26.75 13.01 7.26
N ALA A 190 -26.67 12.21 6.19
CA ALA A 190 -27.81 11.96 5.31
C ALA A 190 -29.02 11.35 6.04
N LYS A 191 -28.77 10.41 6.94
CA LYS A 191 -29.82 9.80 7.78
C LYS A 191 -30.42 10.80 8.75
N ARG A 192 -29.62 11.70 9.31
CA ARG A 192 -30.14 12.80 10.18
C ARG A 192 -31.03 13.72 9.36
N ALA A 193 -30.59 14.15 8.19
CA ALA A 193 -31.40 14.98 7.28
C ALA A 193 -32.73 14.31 6.91
N ALA A 194 -32.72 13.03 6.58
CA ALA A 194 -33.91 12.28 6.21
C ALA A 194 -34.92 12.13 7.36
N ARG A 195 -34.49 12.22 8.61
CA ARG A 195 -35.33 12.08 9.79
C ARG A 195 -35.82 13.41 10.40
N LEU A 196 -35.47 14.56 9.82
CA LEU A 196 -35.90 15.86 10.28
C LEU A 196 -37.45 15.94 10.31
N ASN A 197 -37.99 16.47 11.39
CA ASN A 197 -39.43 16.76 11.47
C ASN A 197 -39.75 18.00 10.60
N PRO A 198 -40.71 17.93 9.68
CA PRO A 198 -41.05 19.07 8.81
C PRO A 198 -41.42 20.36 9.60
N ILE A 199 -42.11 20.21 10.73
CA ILE A 199 -42.54 21.35 11.55
C ILE A 199 -41.32 22.07 12.14
N ASP A 200 -40.37 21.32 12.70
CA ASP A 200 -39.17 21.88 13.31
C ASP A 200 -38.24 22.48 12.25
N ALA A 201 -38.15 21.83 11.08
CA ALA A 201 -37.34 22.29 9.98
C ALA A 201 -37.84 23.61 9.35
N LEU A 202 -39.13 23.86 9.36
CA LEU A 202 -39.72 25.11 8.86
C LEU A 202 -39.61 26.29 9.85
N ARG A 203 -39.36 26.00 11.13
CA ARG A 203 -39.14 27.02 12.19
C ARG A 203 -37.66 27.40 12.35
N TYR A 204 -36.78 26.74 11.60
CA TYR A 204 -35.36 27.02 11.63
C TYR A 204 -35.07 28.32 10.86
N ASP A 205 -34.61 29.35 11.56
CA ASP A 205 -34.14 30.64 11.02
C ASP A 205 -32.66 30.60 10.73
#